data_805ef63cafd7b6692fe4dc27c15daefb
#
_entry.id   805ef63cafd7b6692fe4dc27c15daefb
#
_cell.length_a   1.000
_cell.length_b   1.000
_cell.length_c   1.000
_cell.angle_alpha   90.00
_cell.angle_beta   90.00
_cell.angle_gamma   90.00
#
_symmetry.space_group_name_H-M   'P 1'
#
loop_
_entity.id
_entity.type
_entity.pdbx_description
1 polymer ?
#
loop_
_entity_poly.entity_id
_entity_poly.type
_entity_poly.pdbx_seq_one_letter_code
_entity_poly.pdbx_strand_id
1 'polypeptide(L)'
;MILDRIMKTKYLQEPSGPVNILAVADEEVPKFHEKHDKYKKDEYEGIDLILSCGDLSYHYLNYIADVAHCNVYNVFGNHDELFPEGEPLGCIPIDGKFIVVKNIRILGLGGSMKYRECKKHQYKEEEMVKRVKKLRKSIDKAGGFDILVTHAPAFGINDGTDLCHTGFKVFKELIDEYSPKYFIHGHVHQNYGKFPKITQYKNTTIINAYRYHKFEYVFDEPEGL
;
A
#
# COMPACT_ATOMS: atom_id res chain seq x y z
N MET A 1 -19.93 24.82 -13.78
CA MET A 1 -21.03 24.05 -13.17
C MET A 1 -21.36 22.74 -13.91
N ILE A 2 -21.56 22.71 -15.24
CA ILE A 2 -21.90 21.48 -15.99
C ILE A 2 -20.69 20.57 -16.16
N LEU A 3 -19.49 21.08 -16.42
CA LEU A 3 -18.23 20.34 -16.54
C LEU A 3 -17.76 19.71 -15.21
N ASP A 4 -18.00 20.35 -14.08
CA ASP A 4 -17.70 19.77 -12.76
C ASP A 4 -18.62 18.59 -12.43
N ARG A 5 -19.86 18.62 -12.89
CA ARG A 5 -20.82 17.53 -12.70
C ARG A 5 -20.50 16.33 -13.59
N ILE A 6 -20.00 16.57 -14.81
CA ILE A 6 -19.60 15.50 -15.76
C ILE A 6 -18.31 14.81 -15.30
N MET A 7 -17.35 15.53 -14.69
CA MET A 7 -16.12 14.94 -14.14
C MET A 7 -16.39 14.12 -12.87
N LYS A 8 -17.35 14.52 -12.03
CA LYS A 8 -17.79 13.71 -10.87
C LYS A 8 -18.52 12.43 -11.29
N THR A 9 -19.28 12.44 -12.38
CA THR A 9 -20.07 11.27 -12.82
C THR A 9 -19.24 10.20 -13.55
N LYS A 10 -18.03 10.48 -13.98
CA LYS A 10 -17.19 9.52 -14.74
C LYS A 10 -16.45 8.51 -13.85
N TYR A 11 -16.45 8.71 -12.53
CA TYR A 11 -15.77 7.84 -11.56
C TYR A 11 -16.67 7.24 -10.49
N LEU A 12 -17.98 7.55 -10.53
CA LEU A 12 -18.95 7.03 -9.58
C LEU A 12 -19.80 5.94 -10.26
N GLN A 13 -19.23 4.77 -10.50
CA GLN A 13 -20.02 3.55 -10.35
C GLN A 13 -20.20 3.37 -8.85
N GLU A 14 -21.43 3.30 -8.39
CA GLU A 14 -21.70 2.99 -6.98
C GLU A 14 -20.97 1.69 -6.62
N PRO A 15 -20.23 1.65 -5.50
CA PRO A 15 -19.52 0.43 -5.10
C PRO A 15 -20.55 -0.68 -4.90
N SER A 16 -20.41 -1.75 -5.63
CA SER A 16 -21.31 -2.91 -5.59
C SER A 16 -21.01 -3.84 -4.40
N GLY A 17 -20.61 -3.30 -3.26
CA GLY A 17 -20.26 -4.06 -2.05
C GLY A 17 -18.84 -3.84 -1.56
N PRO A 18 -18.42 -4.54 -0.51
CA PRO A 18 -17.08 -4.45 0.05
C PRO A 18 -16.02 -4.96 -0.93
N VAL A 19 -14.78 -4.48 -0.77
CA VAL A 19 -13.62 -4.90 -1.56
C VAL A 19 -12.67 -5.69 -0.69
N ASN A 20 -12.42 -6.96 -1.04
CA ASN A 20 -11.49 -7.82 -0.31
C ASN A 20 -10.06 -7.57 -0.77
N ILE A 21 -9.21 -7.18 0.16
CA ILE A 21 -7.82 -6.77 -0.09
C ILE A 21 -6.86 -7.73 0.60
N LEU A 22 -5.85 -8.18 -0.15
CA LEU A 22 -4.68 -8.86 0.38
C LEU A 22 -3.50 -7.89 0.39
N ALA A 23 -2.98 -7.55 1.56
CA ALA A 23 -1.73 -6.82 1.72
C ALA A 23 -0.57 -7.78 1.96
N VAL A 24 0.58 -7.56 1.32
CA VAL A 24 1.80 -8.39 1.42
C VAL A 24 3.05 -7.53 1.53
N ALA A 25 4.05 -7.96 2.30
CA ALA A 25 5.34 -7.28 2.41
C ALA A 25 6.45 -8.20 2.97
N ASP A 26 7.69 -7.91 2.60
CA ASP A 26 8.96 -8.31 3.22
C ASP A 26 9.30 -9.80 3.17
N GLU A 27 8.36 -10.69 3.45
CA GLU A 27 8.59 -12.13 3.49
C GLU A 27 7.57 -12.89 2.65
N GLU A 28 8.09 -13.67 1.71
CA GLU A 28 7.28 -14.56 0.88
C GLU A 28 6.63 -15.64 1.74
N VAL A 29 5.34 -15.84 1.56
CA VAL A 29 4.57 -16.80 2.34
C VAL A 29 4.40 -18.09 1.56
N PRO A 30 4.95 -19.24 2.03
CA PRO A 30 4.91 -20.50 1.28
C PRO A 30 3.53 -20.91 0.82
N LYS A 31 2.51 -20.70 1.65
CA LYS A 31 1.13 -21.02 1.30
C LYS A 31 0.59 -20.25 0.08
N PHE A 32 1.20 -19.13 -0.29
CA PHE A 32 0.88 -18.35 -1.48
C PHE A 32 1.76 -18.68 -2.70
N HIS A 33 2.83 -19.49 -2.55
CA HIS A 33 3.84 -19.67 -3.58
C HIS A 33 4.19 -21.14 -3.91
N GLU A 34 3.85 -22.13 -3.09
CA GLU A 34 4.26 -23.51 -3.35
C GLU A 34 3.54 -24.13 -4.57
N LYS A 35 4.34 -24.61 -5.54
CA LYS A 35 3.93 -25.06 -6.88
C LYS A 35 3.08 -26.33 -6.93
N HIS A 36 2.91 -27.08 -5.84
CA HIS A 36 2.43 -28.46 -5.91
C HIS A 36 1.02 -28.71 -5.37
N ASP A 37 0.28 -27.68 -4.95
CA ASP A 37 -1.04 -27.91 -4.37
C ASP A 37 -2.16 -27.38 -5.26
N LYS A 38 -2.91 -28.29 -5.90
CA LYS A 38 -4.10 -27.98 -6.69
C LYS A 38 -5.22 -27.29 -5.89
N TYR A 39 -5.08 -27.23 -4.57
CA TYR A 39 -6.10 -26.72 -3.63
C TYR A 39 -5.89 -25.27 -3.21
N LYS A 40 -4.85 -24.59 -3.69
CA LYS A 40 -4.51 -23.22 -3.23
C LYS A 40 -5.34 -22.08 -3.83
N LYS A 41 -6.29 -22.37 -4.70
CA LYS A 41 -7.26 -21.36 -5.13
C LYS A 41 -8.00 -20.73 -3.94
N ASP A 42 -8.24 -21.50 -2.88
CA ASP A 42 -8.99 -21.08 -1.70
C ASP A 42 -8.31 -19.91 -0.94
N GLU A 43 -6.97 -19.82 -1.00
CA GLU A 43 -6.24 -18.73 -0.33
C GLU A 43 -6.41 -17.38 -1.03
N TYR A 44 -6.76 -17.38 -2.30
CA TYR A 44 -7.02 -16.18 -3.09
C TYR A 44 -8.50 -15.98 -3.42
N GLU A 45 -9.35 -16.93 -3.01
CA GLU A 45 -10.78 -16.84 -3.28
C GLU A 45 -11.38 -15.56 -2.71
N GLY A 46 -12.11 -14.86 -3.57
CA GLY A 46 -12.74 -13.61 -3.21
C GLY A 46 -11.81 -12.40 -3.08
N ILE A 47 -10.50 -12.53 -3.33
CA ILE A 47 -9.58 -11.36 -3.32
C ILE A 47 -9.82 -10.52 -4.57
N ASP A 48 -10.12 -9.25 -4.35
CA ASP A 48 -10.42 -8.27 -5.39
C ASP A 48 -9.20 -7.48 -5.87
N LEU A 49 -8.25 -7.25 -4.99
CA LEU A 49 -6.97 -6.60 -5.31
C LEU A 49 -5.88 -6.96 -4.28
N ILE A 50 -4.63 -6.86 -4.72
CA ILE A 50 -3.47 -7.09 -3.86
C ILE A 50 -2.66 -5.80 -3.77
N LEU A 51 -2.28 -5.43 -2.53
CA LEU A 51 -1.39 -4.31 -2.24
C LEU A 51 -0.05 -4.85 -1.75
N SER A 52 1.03 -4.62 -2.50
CA SER A 52 2.38 -4.98 -2.08
C SER A 52 3.12 -3.76 -1.52
N CYS A 53 3.57 -3.89 -0.28
CA CYS A 53 4.33 -2.85 0.42
C CYS A 53 5.85 -2.97 0.22
N GLY A 54 6.31 -3.77 -0.76
CA GLY A 54 7.73 -3.89 -1.14
C GLY A 54 8.48 -5.03 -0.47
N ASP A 55 9.76 -5.16 -0.85
CA ASP A 55 10.71 -6.19 -0.42
C ASP A 55 10.25 -7.62 -0.72
N LEU A 56 9.70 -7.83 -1.92
CA LEU A 56 9.24 -9.13 -2.43
C LEU A 56 9.82 -9.40 -3.81
N SER A 57 10.16 -10.66 -4.10
CA SER A 57 10.78 -11.01 -5.38
C SER A 57 9.82 -10.86 -6.56
N TYR A 58 10.41 -10.61 -7.75
CA TYR A 58 9.73 -10.63 -9.03
C TYR A 58 8.87 -11.89 -9.21
N HIS A 59 9.46 -13.06 -8.94
CA HIS A 59 8.80 -14.34 -9.16
C HIS A 59 7.59 -14.52 -8.23
N TYR A 60 7.71 -14.09 -6.99
CA TYR A 60 6.60 -14.14 -6.05
C TYR A 60 5.45 -13.23 -6.46
N LEU A 61 5.74 -11.97 -6.80
CA LEU A 61 4.71 -11.01 -7.23
C LEU A 61 4.01 -11.47 -8.51
N ASN A 62 4.78 -11.96 -9.49
CA ASN A 62 4.22 -12.50 -10.74
C ASN A 62 3.31 -13.71 -10.47
N TYR A 63 3.75 -14.62 -9.60
CA TYR A 63 2.97 -15.80 -9.23
C TYR A 63 1.66 -15.45 -8.53
N ILE A 64 1.69 -14.58 -7.53
CA ILE A 64 0.47 -14.22 -6.80
C ILE A 64 -0.53 -13.46 -7.69
N ALA A 65 -0.05 -12.62 -8.61
CA ALA A 65 -0.90 -11.94 -9.59
C ALA A 65 -1.61 -12.93 -10.52
N ASP A 66 -0.87 -13.94 -11.00
CA ASP A 66 -1.41 -14.97 -11.89
C ASP A 66 -2.46 -15.84 -11.19
N VAL A 67 -2.13 -16.35 -10.00
CA VAL A 67 -3.03 -17.25 -9.26
C VAL A 67 -4.27 -16.56 -8.70
N ALA A 68 -4.13 -15.32 -8.23
CA ALA A 68 -5.24 -14.53 -7.71
C ALA A 68 -6.18 -14.00 -8.82
N HIS A 69 -5.74 -14.03 -10.08
CA HIS A 69 -6.46 -13.44 -11.22
C HIS A 69 -6.88 -11.97 -10.98
N CYS A 70 -6.08 -11.24 -10.21
CA CYS A 70 -6.27 -9.81 -9.97
C CYS A 70 -4.93 -9.06 -9.97
N ASN A 71 -4.99 -7.75 -10.17
CA ASN A 71 -3.77 -6.93 -10.20
C ASN A 71 -3.13 -6.79 -8.82
N VAL A 72 -1.80 -6.79 -8.81
CA VAL A 72 -0.98 -6.39 -7.67
C VAL A 72 -0.57 -4.92 -7.85
N TYR A 73 -0.93 -4.07 -6.91
CA TYR A 73 -0.50 -2.67 -6.86
C TYR A 73 0.66 -2.56 -5.89
N ASN A 74 1.86 -2.25 -6.40
CA ASN A 74 3.09 -2.34 -5.61
C ASN A 74 3.78 -1.00 -5.40
N VAL A 75 4.31 -0.79 -4.21
CA VAL A 75 5.37 0.18 -3.93
C VAL A 75 6.68 -0.57 -3.74
N PHE A 76 7.83 0.14 -3.89
CA PHE A 76 9.14 -0.47 -3.70
C PHE A 76 9.58 -0.40 -2.24
N GLY A 77 10.20 -1.48 -1.74
CA GLY A 77 10.93 -1.50 -0.49
C GLY A 77 12.40 -1.10 -0.68
N ASN A 78 13.17 -1.07 0.38
CA ASN A 78 14.59 -0.67 0.32
C ASN A 78 15.53 -1.81 -0.13
N HIS A 79 15.04 -3.02 -0.24
CA HIS A 79 15.73 -4.17 -0.82
C HIS A 79 15.28 -4.50 -2.24
N ASP A 80 14.23 -3.85 -2.73
CA ASP A 80 13.80 -4.05 -4.12
C ASP A 80 14.84 -3.48 -5.08
N GLU A 81 15.38 -4.34 -5.91
CA GLU A 81 16.22 -3.95 -7.04
C GLU A 81 15.32 -3.69 -8.25
N LEU A 82 15.84 -3.01 -9.27
CA LEU A 82 15.15 -3.00 -10.56
C LEU A 82 15.06 -4.43 -11.04
N PHE A 83 13.86 -4.87 -11.36
CA PHE A 83 13.65 -6.19 -11.93
C PHE A 83 14.37 -6.29 -13.29
N PRO A 84 15.41 -7.12 -13.43
CA PRO A 84 16.16 -7.22 -14.69
C PRO A 84 15.29 -7.68 -15.86
N GLU A 85 14.23 -8.42 -15.56
CA GLU A 85 13.26 -8.98 -16.50
C GLU A 85 12.11 -7.99 -16.82
N GLY A 86 12.12 -6.80 -16.25
CA GLY A 86 11.03 -5.81 -16.33
C GLY A 86 10.07 -5.92 -15.16
N GLU A 87 8.97 -5.17 -15.20
CA GLU A 87 7.93 -5.27 -14.17
C GLU A 87 7.24 -6.63 -14.21
N PRO A 88 6.92 -7.25 -13.04
CA PRO A 88 6.20 -8.52 -13.01
C PRO A 88 4.84 -8.41 -13.72
N LEU A 89 4.46 -9.41 -14.48
CA LEU A 89 3.17 -9.45 -15.17
C LEU A 89 2.02 -9.37 -14.15
N GLY A 90 1.02 -8.54 -14.42
CA GLY A 90 -0.09 -8.29 -13.49
C GLY A 90 0.24 -7.37 -12.32
N CYS A 91 1.48 -6.85 -12.24
CA CYS A 91 1.88 -5.86 -11.25
C CYS A 91 1.82 -4.45 -11.84
N ILE A 92 1.29 -3.53 -11.07
CA ILE A 92 1.13 -2.12 -11.40
C ILE A 92 1.87 -1.28 -10.37
N PRO A 93 3.04 -0.71 -10.70
CA PRO A 93 3.77 0.12 -9.75
C PRO A 93 3.00 1.41 -9.46
N ILE A 94 2.73 1.63 -8.18
CA ILE A 94 2.05 2.82 -7.66
C ILE A 94 2.98 3.71 -6.83
N ASP A 95 4.27 3.39 -6.78
CA ASP A 95 5.24 4.19 -6.05
C ASP A 95 5.34 5.63 -6.59
N GLY A 96 5.13 6.61 -5.72
CA GLY A 96 5.04 8.02 -6.09
C GLY A 96 3.82 8.36 -6.93
N LYS A 97 2.71 7.60 -6.81
CA LYS A 97 1.48 7.83 -7.56
C LYS A 97 0.25 7.93 -6.65
N PHE A 98 -0.73 8.67 -7.12
CA PHE A 98 -2.11 8.67 -6.63
C PHE A 98 -3.00 8.03 -7.69
N ILE A 99 -3.73 7.00 -7.31
CA ILE A 99 -4.58 6.22 -8.22
C ILE A 99 -5.98 6.02 -7.63
N VAL A 100 -6.93 5.64 -8.48
CA VAL A 100 -8.27 5.20 -8.05
C VAL A 100 -8.54 3.82 -8.64
N VAL A 101 -8.81 2.85 -7.78
CA VAL A 101 -9.08 1.45 -8.15
C VAL A 101 -10.33 0.99 -7.40
N LYS A 102 -11.30 0.42 -8.10
CA LYS A 102 -12.58 -0.02 -7.49
C LYS A 102 -13.20 1.05 -6.58
N ASN A 103 -13.16 2.32 -7.02
CA ASN A 103 -13.59 3.52 -6.28
C ASN A 103 -12.80 3.83 -4.99
N ILE A 104 -11.73 3.13 -4.71
CA ILE A 104 -10.82 3.40 -3.58
C ILE A 104 -9.68 4.30 -4.07
N ARG A 105 -9.47 5.44 -3.41
CA ARG A 105 -8.38 6.38 -3.66
C ARG A 105 -7.14 5.91 -2.92
N ILE A 106 -6.10 5.54 -3.65
CA ILE A 106 -4.88 4.95 -3.10
C ILE A 106 -3.69 5.86 -3.37
N LEU A 107 -2.95 6.19 -2.32
CA LEU A 107 -1.67 6.90 -2.40
C LEU A 107 -0.53 5.93 -2.13
N GLY A 108 0.39 5.75 -3.09
CA GLY A 108 1.56 4.87 -2.97
C GLY A 108 2.87 5.65 -2.77
N LEU A 109 3.66 5.32 -1.74
CA LEU A 109 4.94 5.95 -1.42
C LEU A 109 5.92 4.91 -0.86
N GLY A 110 6.72 4.29 -1.70
CA GLY A 110 7.71 3.27 -1.33
C GLY A 110 9.01 3.82 -0.75
N GLY A 111 9.85 2.90 -0.33
CA GLY A 111 11.18 3.14 0.23
C GLY A 111 11.21 3.33 1.74
N SER A 112 12.43 3.35 2.28
CA SER A 112 12.70 3.54 3.71
C SER A 112 13.55 4.79 3.98
N MET A 113 13.75 5.10 5.26
CA MET A 113 14.71 6.13 5.69
C MET A 113 16.10 5.77 5.18
N LYS A 114 16.86 6.78 4.71
CA LYS A 114 18.20 6.58 4.16
C LYS A 114 19.19 6.27 5.27
N TYR A 115 19.72 5.05 5.25
CA TYR A 115 20.76 4.57 6.18
C TYR A 115 22.03 4.09 5.46
N ARG A 116 22.02 3.99 4.13
CA ARG A 116 23.20 3.65 3.29
C ARG A 116 23.33 4.61 2.12
N GLU A 117 24.58 4.88 1.74
CA GLU A 117 24.84 5.64 0.52
C GLU A 117 24.62 4.78 -0.73
N CYS A 118 24.28 5.44 -1.85
CA CYS A 118 24.13 4.83 -3.17
C CYS A 118 23.12 3.66 -3.26
N LYS A 119 22.16 3.55 -2.32
CA LYS A 119 21.06 2.58 -2.42
C LYS A 119 19.81 3.23 -2.98
N LYS A 120 19.10 2.50 -3.86
CA LYS A 120 17.79 2.90 -4.37
C LYS A 120 16.73 2.76 -3.27
N HIS A 121 15.63 3.46 -3.47
CA HIS A 121 14.47 3.39 -2.57
C HIS A 121 14.79 3.70 -1.10
N GLN A 122 15.87 4.47 -0.86
CA GLN A 122 16.17 5.03 0.45
C GLN A 122 16.19 6.56 0.35
N TYR A 123 15.41 7.21 1.18
CA TYR A 123 15.15 8.64 1.09
C TYR A 123 15.42 9.34 2.42
N LYS A 124 15.94 10.55 2.37
CA LYS A 124 15.88 11.47 3.51
C LYS A 124 14.46 12.00 3.67
N GLU A 125 14.13 12.51 4.84
CA GLU A 125 12.81 13.12 5.11
C GLU A 125 12.45 14.18 4.05
N GLU A 126 13.40 15.08 3.74
CA GLU A 126 13.17 16.17 2.80
C GLU A 126 12.91 15.66 1.37
N GLU A 127 13.48 14.52 1.00
CA GLU A 127 13.26 13.89 -0.31
C GLU A 127 11.85 13.28 -0.36
N MET A 128 11.42 12.62 0.72
CA MET A 128 10.06 12.09 0.83
C MET A 128 9.03 13.22 0.84
N VAL A 129 9.27 14.31 1.56
CA VAL A 129 8.43 15.53 1.51
C VAL A 129 8.30 16.07 0.09
N LYS A 130 9.38 16.10 -0.70
CA LYS A 130 9.31 16.52 -2.11
C LYS A 130 8.47 15.58 -2.97
N ARG A 131 8.52 14.27 -2.71
CA ARG A 131 7.68 13.27 -3.39
C ARG A 131 6.19 13.53 -3.08
N VAL A 132 5.85 13.71 -1.82
CA VAL A 132 4.48 14.05 -1.38
C VAL A 132 3.98 15.34 -2.03
N LYS A 133 4.80 16.40 -2.02
CA LYS A 133 4.42 17.69 -2.63
C LYS A 133 4.02 17.59 -4.10
N LYS A 134 4.63 16.70 -4.89
CA LYS A 134 4.27 16.48 -6.30
C LYS A 134 2.86 15.90 -6.47
N LEU A 135 2.36 15.19 -5.46
CA LEU A 135 1.07 14.50 -5.48
C LEU A 135 -0.07 15.32 -4.87
N ARG A 136 0.25 16.33 -4.04
CA ARG A 136 -0.74 17.13 -3.30
C ARG A 136 -1.87 17.65 -4.17
N LYS A 137 -1.55 18.24 -5.32
CA LYS A 137 -2.59 18.79 -6.23
C LYS A 137 -3.62 17.73 -6.65
N SER A 138 -3.18 16.49 -6.87
CA SER A 138 -4.08 15.39 -7.25
C SER A 138 -4.89 14.91 -6.06
N ILE A 139 -4.27 14.82 -4.89
CA ILE A 139 -4.90 14.44 -3.63
C ILE A 139 -5.99 15.45 -3.27
N ASP A 140 -5.66 16.74 -3.24
CA ASP A 140 -6.59 17.82 -2.88
C ASP A 140 -7.77 17.89 -3.85
N LYS A 141 -7.51 17.73 -5.17
CA LYS A 141 -8.57 17.70 -6.18
C LYS A 141 -9.54 16.52 -5.97
N ALA A 142 -9.06 15.41 -5.43
CA ALA A 142 -9.86 14.23 -5.13
C ALA A 142 -10.55 14.29 -3.75
N GLY A 143 -10.27 15.32 -2.96
CA GLY A 143 -10.78 15.43 -1.59
C GLY A 143 -10.12 14.47 -0.60
N GLY A 144 -8.82 14.13 -0.81
CA GLY A 144 -8.07 13.20 0.02
C GLY A 144 -7.85 11.82 -0.62
N PHE A 145 -7.48 10.86 0.21
CA PHE A 145 -7.30 9.45 -0.18
C PHE A 145 -7.82 8.52 0.92
N ASP A 146 -8.14 7.29 0.54
CA ASP A 146 -8.75 6.30 1.43
C ASP A 146 -7.73 5.33 2.02
N ILE A 147 -6.70 5.00 1.22
CA ILE A 147 -5.62 4.11 1.63
C ILE A 147 -4.27 4.76 1.32
N LEU A 148 -3.39 4.81 2.34
CA LEU A 148 -1.97 5.08 2.17
C LEU A 148 -1.21 3.74 2.15
N VAL A 149 -0.49 3.48 1.07
CA VAL A 149 0.38 2.29 0.93
C VAL A 149 1.83 2.74 0.91
N THR A 150 2.61 2.28 1.89
CA THR A 150 4.04 2.60 1.96
C THR A 150 4.88 1.36 2.21
N HIS A 151 6.20 1.47 2.07
CA HIS A 151 7.08 0.44 2.62
C HIS A 151 7.42 0.75 4.08
N ALA A 152 8.03 1.90 4.36
CA ALA A 152 8.33 2.30 5.74
C ALA A 152 7.09 2.72 6.53
N PRO A 153 7.10 2.59 7.87
CA PRO A 153 6.06 3.10 8.77
C PRO A 153 6.03 4.63 8.83
N ALA A 154 5.05 5.18 9.55
CA ALA A 154 5.02 6.59 9.94
C ALA A 154 5.79 6.80 11.24
N PHE A 155 6.48 7.94 11.37
CA PHE A 155 7.27 8.29 12.55
C PHE A 155 6.43 8.25 13.84
N GLY A 156 6.92 7.51 14.83
CA GLY A 156 6.26 7.35 16.12
C GLY A 156 5.03 6.43 16.12
N ILE A 157 4.80 5.70 15.02
CA ILE A 157 3.67 4.77 14.90
C ILE A 157 4.18 3.44 14.33
N ASN A 158 4.33 2.44 15.19
CA ASN A 158 4.84 1.11 14.85
C ASN A 158 6.23 1.11 14.19
N ASP A 159 6.99 2.18 14.32
CA ASP A 159 8.35 2.30 13.79
C ASP A 159 9.39 1.82 14.82
N GLY A 160 10.61 1.57 14.33
CA GLY A 160 11.74 1.20 15.16
C GLY A 160 12.50 2.41 15.70
N THR A 161 13.41 2.18 16.62
CA THR A 161 14.24 3.22 17.24
C THR A 161 15.57 3.44 16.51
N ASP A 162 15.97 2.52 15.65
CA ASP A 162 17.17 2.65 14.82
C ASP A 162 16.85 3.39 13.51
N LEU A 163 17.91 3.95 12.89
CA LEU A 163 17.75 4.77 11.69
C LEU A 163 17.08 4.04 10.53
N CYS A 164 17.34 2.74 10.37
CA CYS A 164 16.78 1.95 9.27
C CYS A 164 15.24 1.85 9.39
N HIS A 165 14.75 1.56 10.60
CA HIS A 165 13.34 1.30 10.88
C HIS A 165 12.58 2.54 11.39
N THR A 166 13.25 3.69 11.49
CA THR A 166 12.56 4.97 11.80
C THR A 166 11.60 5.33 10.66
N GLY A 167 10.37 5.65 11.00
CA GLY A 167 9.33 6.05 10.05
C GLY A 167 9.48 7.49 9.56
N PHE A 168 8.77 7.84 8.47
CA PHE A 168 8.75 9.20 7.94
C PHE A 168 7.73 10.08 8.69
N LYS A 169 8.16 11.29 9.05
CA LYS A 169 7.27 12.30 9.68
C LYS A 169 6.18 12.75 8.73
N VAL A 170 6.50 12.92 7.46
CA VAL A 170 5.53 13.32 6.43
C VAL A 170 4.41 12.29 6.25
N PHE A 171 4.62 11.01 6.52
CA PHE A 171 3.54 10.02 6.48
C PHE A 171 2.56 10.24 7.62
N LYS A 172 3.06 10.55 8.82
CA LYS A 172 2.21 10.92 9.96
C LYS A 172 1.43 12.21 9.68
N GLU A 173 2.06 13.22 9.06
CA GLU A 173 1.40 14.45 8.63
C GLU A 173 0.26 14.17 7.64
N LEU A 174 0.48 13.28 6.66
CA LEU A 174 -0.56 12.87 5.70
C LEU A 174 -1.75 12.17 6.41
N ILE A 175 -1.47 11.31 7.38
CA ILE A 175 -2.53 10.67 8.17
C ILE A 175 -3.31 11.71 8.99
N ASP A 176 -2.61 12.64 9.61
CA ASP A 176 -3.22 13.69 10.42
C ASP A 176 -4.08 14.65 9.60
N GLU A 177 -3.67 14.95 8.36
CA GLU A 177 -4.33 15.91 7.47
C GLU A 177 -5.53 15.30 6.74
N TYR A 178 -5.39 14.09 6.19
CA TYR A 178 -6.40 13.49 5.32
C TYR A 178 -7.23 12.39 5.99
N SER A 179 -6.83 11.92 7.16
CA SER A 179 -7.51 10.86 7.93
C SER A 179 -7.93 9.65 7.06
N PRO A 180 -6.98 9.01 6.32
CA PRO A 180 -7.34 7.86 5.48
C PRO A 180 -7.91 6.73 6.33
N LYS A 181 -8.80 5.92 5.76
CA LYS A 181 -9.38 4.77 6.46
C LYS A 181 -8.31 3.75 6.84
N TYR A 182 -7.34 3.53 5.95
CA TYR A 182 -6.23 2.61 6.18
C TYR A 182 -4.87 3.23 5.86
N PHE A 183 -3.88 2.91 6.68
CA PHE A 183 -2.46 3.06 6.39
C PHE A 183 -1.82 1.67 6.43
N ILE A 184 -1.24 1.24 5.31
CA ILE A 184 -0.67 -0.11 5.14
C ILE A 184 0.82 0.04 4.87
N HIS A 185 1.66 -0.61 5.67
CA HIS A 185 3.10 -0.57 5.54
C HIS A 185 3.74 -1.94 5.77
N GLY A 186 5.00 -2.10 5.40
CA GLY A 186 5.88 -3.23 5.67
C GLY A 186 7.07 -2.83 6.52
N HIS A 187 8.26 -3.30 6.14
CA HIS A 187 9.57 -2.94 6.62
C HIS A 187 9.89 -3.34 8.06
N VAL A 188 8.98 -3.17 9.00
CA VAL A 188 9.17 -3.54 10.41
C VAL A 188 8.70 -4.96 10.61
N HIS A 189 9.65 -5.88 10.65
CA HIS A 189 9.34 -7.29 10.81
C HIS A 189 8.87 -7.60 12.24
N GLN A 190 7.83 -8.39 12.38
CA GLN A 190 7.27 -8.74 13.69
C GLN A 190 8.21 -9.59 14.56
N ASN A 191 9.25 -10.21 13.96
CA ASN A 191 10.28 -10.96 14.67
C ASN A 191 11.39 -10.06 15.26
N TYR A 192 11.46 -8.77 14.91
CA TYR A 192 12.40 -7.81 15.52
C TYR A 192 11.94 -7.29 16.88
N GLY A 193 10.67 -7.56 17.27
CA GLY A 193 10.10 -7.10 18.52
C GLY A 193 8.59 -7.33 18.59
N LYS A 194 7.95 -6.77 19.63
CA LYS A 194 6.50 -6.86 19.80
C LYS A 194 5.79 -5.72 19.03
N PHE A 195 5.88 -5.77 17.70
CA PHE A 195 5.15 -4.83 16.87
C PHE A 195 3.75 -5.37 16.57
N PRO A 196 2.69 -4.60 16.84
CA PRO A 196 1.33 -5.03 16.57
C PRO A 196 1.08 -5.15 15.06
N LYS A 197 0.31 -6.15 14.65
CA LYS A 197 -0.14 -6.32 13.26
C LYS A 197 -1.09 -5.21 12.85
N ILE A 198 -1.97 -4.82 13.75
CA ILE A 198 -2.98 -3.77 13.56
C ILE A 198 -2.89 -2.80 14.72
N THR A 199 -2.90 -1.51 14.41
CA THR A 199 -2.91 -0.41 15.37
C THR A 199 -3.96 0.61 14.96
N GLN A 200 -4.69 1.16 15.91
CA GLN A 200 -5.57 2.28 15.65
C GLN A 200 -4.86 3.59 15.98
N TYR A 201 -4.79 4.50 15.03
CA TYR A 201 -4.30 5.85 15.23
C TYR A 201 -5.34 6.86 14.77
N LYS A 202 -5.99 7.55 15.70
CA LYS A 202 -7.16 8.40 15.44
C LYS A 202 -8.23 7.60 14.67
N ASN A 203 -8.63 8.11 13.50
CA ASN A 203 -9.62 7.45 12.63
C ASN A 203 -9.00 6.48 11.63
N THR A 204 -7.68 6.32 11.62
CA THR A 204 -6.96 5.48 10.66
C THR A 204 -6.59 4.13 11.26
N THR A 205 -6.98 3.05 10.61
CA THR A 205 -6.50 1.70 10.92
C THR A 205 -5.16 1.48 10.25
N ILE A 206 -4.11 1.20 11.03
CA ILE A 206 -2.75 0.96 10.57
C ILE A 206 -2.50 -0.53 10.53
N ILE A 207 -2.05 -1.03 9.38
CA ILE A 207 -1.78 -2.44 9.13
C ILE A 207 -0.30 -2.61 8.78
N ASN A 208 0.43 -3.38 9.59
CA ASN A 208 1.73 -3.89 9.20
C ASN A 208 1.52 -5.13 8.32
N ALA A 209 1.81 -5.01 7.03
CA ALA A 209 1.62 -6.07 6.04
C ALA A 209 2.70 -7.17 6.07
N TYR A 210 3.67 -7.12 7.01
CA TYR A 210 4.72 -8.14 7.13
C TYR A 210 4.16 -9.55 6.93
N ARG A 211 4.70 -10.31 5.98
CA ARG A 211 4.15 -11.52 5.40
C ARG A 211 2.87 -11.24 4.63
N TYR A 212 1.74 -11.17 5.31
CA TYR A 212 0.46 -10.81 4.70
C TYR A 212 -0.60 -10.40 5.74
N HIS A 213 -1.63 -9.68 5.25
CA HIS A 213 -2.87 -9.43 5.95
C HIS A 213 -4.03 -9.37 4.96
N LYS A 214 -5.13 -10.07 5.27
CA LYS A 214 -6.38 -9.99 4.50
C LYS A 214 -7.37 -9.13 5.25
N PHE A 215 -8.03 -8.22 4.57
CA PHE A 215 -9.08 -7.38 5.16
C PHE A 215 -10.09 -6.94 4.10
N GLU A 216 -11.22 -6.51 4.57
CA GLU A 216 -12.32 -6.01 3.76
C GLU A 216 -12.36 -4.48 3.83
N TYR A 217 -12.36 -3.82 2.68
CA TYR A 217 -12.62 -2.40 2.60
C TYR A 217 -14.12 -2.19 2.41
N VAL A 218 -14.76 -1.63 3.42
CA VAL A 218 -16.18 -1.27 3.40
C VAL A 218 -16.29 0.22 3.11
N PHE A 219 -17.10 0.61 2.14
CA PHE A 219 -17.38 2.01 1.85
C PHE A 219 -18.28 2.59 2.96
N ASP A 220 -18.06 3.86 3.29
CA ASP A 220 -18.95 4.55 4.19
C ASP A 220 -20.30 4.76 3.50
N GLU A 221 -21.40 4.56 4.22
CA GLU A 221 -22.72 4.86 3.68
C GLU A 221 -22.77 6.36 3.33
N PRO A 222 -23.36 6.74 2.19
CA PRO A 222 -23.54 8.16 1.90
C PRO A 222 -24.37 8.76 3.06
N GLU A 223 -23.82 9.80 3.69
CA GLU A 223 -24.58 10.56 4.70
C GLU A 223 -25.94 10.89 4.10
N GLY A 224 -27.01 10.41 4.75
CA GLY A 224 -28.36 10.44 4.24
C GLY A 224 -28.75 11.83 3.75
N LEU A 225 -29.29 11.88 2.51
CA LEU A 225 -29.97 13.03 1.93
C LEU A 225 -31.23 13.39 2.70
#